data_0e00a5122759e439bfa8e488d307fae7
#
_entry.id   0e00a5122759e439bfa8e488d307fae7
#
_cell.length_a   1.000
_cell.length_b   1.000
_cell.length_c   1.000
_cell.angle_alpha   90.00
_cell.angle_beta   90.00
_cell.angle_gamma   90.00
#
_symmetry.space_group_name_H-M   'P 1'
#
loop_
_entity.id
_entity.type
_entity.pdbx_description
1 polymer ?
#
loop_
_entity_poly.entity_id
_entity_poly.type
_entity_poly.pdbx_seq_one_letter_code
_entity_poly.pdbx_strand_id
1 'polypeptide(L)'
;MNPAPHTPAAPHPPDATAPRPPLHGLRVLDLATLFAGPLAATMLGDFGADVVKVEHPRKPDPSRGHGPAKDGVGLWWKVLGRNKRAITLDLGSPGGRDTLLALAADADVIVENFRPGTLERWGLGWEELSTVNPRLVLARVTGFGQFGPYAHRPGFGTLAEAMSGFAALTGEPDGPPTLPPFGLADSIAALATAYAVMTALTARTATGRGQVVDMAIIEPMLAVVGPHPLWYDQLGYVQPRTGNRSRNNAPRNTYRTADGSWVAVSTSAQSIAERVMTLVGRPELIDEPWFADGTGRAAHADVLDEAVGSWIARRTREEAMNAFEKAEAAIAPVYDVRDVVDDPQYRALGTVTEVQDPELGPIRMQNVLFRLSETPGAIRWAGRPHGADTADVLSELGLGPAEIDSLREQGAV
;
A
#
# COMPACT_ATOMS: atom_id res chain seq x y z
N MET A 1 -20.53 36.22 -28.41
CA MET A 1 -21.31 35.74 -27.27
C MET A 1 -20.42 34.75 -26.50
N ASN A 2 -19.95 35.16 -25.34
CA ASN A 2 -19.17 34.25 -24.47
C ASN A 2 -20.12 33.26 -23.78
N PRO A 3 -19.82 31.96 -23.74
CA PRO A 3 -20.62 31.03 -22.96
C PRO A 3 -20.45 31.31 -21.47
N ALA A 4 -21.57 31.28 -20.75
CA ALA A 4 -21.61 31.48 -19.29
C ALA A 4 -20.78 30.42 -18.57
N PRO A 5 -20.18 30.72 -17.40
CA PRO A 5 -19.37 29.76 -16.64
C PRO A 5 -20.30 28.64 -16.12
N HIS A 6 -19.91 27.38 -16.44
CA HIS A 6 -20.53 26.19 -15.87
C HIS A 6 -20.25 26.14 -14.37
N THR A 7 -21.27 26.37 -13.56
CA THR A 7 -21.25 26.05 -12.13
C THR A 7 -21.24 24.53 -12.00
N PRO A 8 -20.28 23.92 -11.29
CA PRO A 8 -20.29 22.47 -11.06
C PRO A 8 -21.52 22.11 -10.23
N ALA A 9 -22.25 21.10 -10.68
CA ALA A 9 -23.40 20.57 -9.96
C ALA A 9 -22.94 20.08 -8.58
N ALA A 10 -23.68 20.47 -7.54
CA ALA A 10 -23.46 19.97 -6.19
C ALA A 10 -23.56 18.42 -6.20
N PRO A 11 -22.72 17.73 -5.40
CA PRO A 11 -22.80 16.28 -5.30
C PRO A 11 -24.20 15.87 -4.86
N HIS A 12 -24.80 14.89 -5.57
CA HIS A 12 -26.09 14.35 -5.19
C HIS A 12 -26.04 13.85 -3.74
N PRO A 13 -27.05 14.15 -2.92
CA PRO A 13 -27.12 13.57 -1.58
C PRO A 13 -27.06 12.03 -1.69
N PRO A 14 -26.36 11.34 -0.79
CA PRO A 14 -26.25 9.89 -0.82
C PRO A 14 -27.66 9.29 -0.74
N ASP A 15 -27.92 8.27 -1.56
CA ASP A 15 -29.13 7.49 -1.51
C ASP A 15 -29.31 6.93 -0.10
N ALA A 16 -30.33 7.38 0.61
CA ALA A 16 -30.62 6.99 2.00
C ALA A 16 -30.92 5.47 2.16
N THR A 17 -31.09 4.76 1.04
CA THR A 17 -31.36 3.32 0.99
C THR A 17 -30.10 2.49 0.74
N ALA A 18 -28.99 3.11 0.34
CA ALA A 18 -27.72 2.40 0.13
C ALA A 18 -27.12 1.98 1.48
N PRO A 19 -26.58 0.76 1.60
CA PRO A 19 -25.90 0.31 2.82
C PRO A 19 -24.73 1.24 3.16
N ARG A 20 -24.66 1.65 4.42
CA ARG A 20 -23.56 2.52 4.88
C ARG A 20 -22.23 1.78 4.76
N PRO A 21 -21.14 2.45 4.32
CA PRO A 21 -19.82 1.86 4.30
C PRO A 21 -19.41 1.33 5.69
N PRO A 22 -18.58 0.27 5.77
CA PRO A 22 -18.28 -0.42 7.03
C PRO A 22 -17.60 0.47 8.09
N LEU A 23 -16.87 1.50 7.68
CA LEU A 23 -16.19 2.45 8.57
C LEU A 23 -16.89 3.81 8.65
N HIS A 24 -18.16 3.88 8.23
CA HIS A 24 -18.95 5.09 8.38
C HIS A 24 -19.05 5.51 9.85
N GLY A 25 -18.80 6.80 10.10
CA GLY A 25 -18.77 7.37 11.45
C GLY A 25 -17.43 7.23 12.18
N LEU A 26 -16.48 6.52 11.59
CA LEU A 26 -15.11 6.50 12.10
C LEU A 26 -14.39 7.77 11.62
N ARG A 27 -13.83 8.55 12.56
CA ARG A 27 -13.01 9.74 12.25
C ARG A 27 -11.53 9.45 12.44
N VAL A 28 -10.74 9.74 11.39
CA VAL A 28 -9.30 9.49 11.34
C VAL A 28 -8.57 10.81 11.09
N LEU A 29 -7.59 11.16 11.92
CA LEU A 29 -6.68 12.26 11.68
C LEU A 29 -5.37 11.70 11.11
N ASP A 30 -5.06 12.04 9.87
CA ASP A 30 -3.82 11.64 9.19
C ASP A 30 -2.79 12.76 9.31
N LEU A 31 -1.89 12.66 10.30
CA LEU A 31 -0.78 13.59 10.51
C LEU A 31 0.50 13.14 9.80
N ALA A 32 0.50 11.88 9.31
CA ALA A 32 1.66 11.26 8.71
C ALA A 32 2.02 11.90 7.36
N THR A 33 3.27 11.77 6.93
CA THR A 33 3.77 12.28 5.65
C THR A 33 4.31 11.16 4.77
N LEU A 34 4.50 11.42 3.48
CA LEU A 34 5.00 10.48 2.48
C LEU A 34 4.06 9.27 2.27
N PHE A 35 4.45 8.02 2.66
CA PHE A 35 3.80 6.83 2.14
C PHE A 35 3.11 5.95 3.18
N ALA A 36 3.82 5.29 4.08
CA ALA A 36 3.28 4.20 4.90
C ALA A 36 2.06 4.61 5.75
N GLY A 37 2.19 5.65 6.56
CA GLY A 37 1.10 6.16 7.39
C GLY A 37 -0.06 6.72 6.56
N PRO A 38 0.20 7.65 5.60
CA PRO A 38 -0.86 8.18 4.75
C PRO A 38 -1.61 7.11 3.95
N LEU A 39 -0.94 6.08 3.44
CA LEU A 39 -1.59 5.00 2.71
C LEU A 39 -2.48 4.15 3.63
N ALA A 40 -2.08 3.91 4.88
CA ALA A 40 -2.95 3.25 5.87
C ALA A 40 -4.24 4.05 6.11
N ALA A 41 -4.13 5.37 6.29
CA ALA A 41 -5.29 6.25 6.43
C ALA A 41 -6.16 6.29 5.16
N THR A 42 -5.56 6.24 3.95
CA THR A 42 -6.29 6.13 2.68
C THR A 42 -7.14 4.86 2.64
N MET A 43 -6.59 3.71 3.07
CA MET A 43 -7.32 2.44 3.11
C MET A 43 -8.53 2.49 4.04
N LEU A 44 -8.44 3.19 5.16
CA LEU A 44 -9.60 3.42 6.04
C LEU A 44 -10.64 4.33 5.37
N GLY A 45 -10.20 5.39 4.68
CA GLY A 45 -11.06 6.28 3.89
C GLY A 45 -11.78 5.57 2.74
N ASP A 46 -11.13 4.61 2.08
CA ASP A 46 -11.70 3.81 1.01
C ASP A 46 -12.93 3.00 1.46
N PHE A 47 -13.00 2.66 2.73
CA PHE A 47 -14.14 1.96 3.35
C PHE A 47 -15.05 2.86 4.19
N GLY A 48 -14.98 4.17 3.99
CA GLY A 48 -15.98 5.11 4.49
C GLY A 48 -15.61 5.89 5.73
N ALA A 49 -14.40 5.73 6.29
CA ALA A 49 -13.94 6.60 7.36
C ALA A 49 -13.88 8.06 6.88
N ASP A 50 -14.18 9.00 7.78
CA ASP A 50 -13.93 10.42 7.60
C ASP A 50 -12.46 10.70 7.92
N VAL A 51 -11.63 10.81 6.88
CA VAL A 51 -10.19 11.02 7.03
C VAL A 51 -9.86 12.49 6.82
N VAL A 52 -9.31 13.12 7.85
CA VAL A 52 -8.79 14.49 7.79
C VAL A 52 -7.27 14.43 7.72
N LYS A 53 -6.73 14.80 6.56
CA LYS A 53 -5.30 14.93 6.34
C LYS A 53 -4.83 16.29 6.85
N VAL A 54 -3.93 16.29 7.80
CA VAL A 54 -3.33 17.49 8.39
C VAL A 54 -1.96 17.74 7.79
N GLU A 55 -1.76 18.92 7.23
CA GLU A 55 -0.50 19.33 6.62
C GLU A 55 -0.04 20.68 7.21
N HIS A 56 1.27 20.90 7.21
CA HIS A 56 1.80 22.20 7.63
C HIS A 56 1.45 23.28 6.58
N PRO A 57 0.97 24.49 6.96
CA PRO A 57 0.46 25.50 6.01
C PRO A 57 1.50 25.97 4.98
N ARG A 58 2.79 25.99 5.33
CA ARG A 58 3.88 26.42 4.43
C ARG A 58 4.78 25.30 3.93
N LYS A 59 4.59 24.07 4.42
CA LYS A 59 5.39 22.88 4.04
C LYS A 59 4.44 21.72 3.80
N PRO A 60 3.78 21.68 2.63
CA PRO A 60 2.86 20.61 2.30
C PRO A 60 3.55 19.25 2.31
N ASP A 61 2.76 18.19 2.37
CA ASP A 61 3.27 16.82 2.33
C ASP A 61 4.16 16.61 1.09
N PRO A 62 5.41 16.14 1.26
CA PRO A 62 6.32 15.92 0.13
C PRO A 62 5.76 14.97 -0.95
N SER A 63 4.79 14.11 -0.62
CA SER A 63 4.11 13.26 -1.59
C SER A 63 3.36 14.04 -2.68
N ARG A 64 3.02 15.31 -2.45
CA ARG A 64 2.42 16.19 -3.47
C ARG A 64 3.35 16.46 -4.66
N GLY A 65 4.67 16.47 -4.42
CA GLY A 65 5.69 16.65 -5.46
C GLY A 65 6.41 15.37 -5.87
N HIS A 66 5.94 14.20 -5.38
CA HIS A 66 6.61 12.94 -5.66
C HIS A 66 6.19 12.36 -7.01
N GLY A 67 7.19 11.94 -7.81
CA GLY A 67 6.97 11.32 -9.12
C GLY A 67 6.46 12.29 -10.20
N PRO A 68 5.81 11.77 -11.24
CA PRO A 68 5.30 12.58 -12.35
C PRO A 68 4.18 13.53 -11.92
N ALA A 69 4.14 14.69 -12.59
CA ALA A 69 3.08 15.67 -12.49
C ALA A 69 2.46 15.99 -13.86
N LYS A 70 1.20 16.39 -13.88
CA LYS A 70 0.51 16.92 -15.04
C LYS A 70 -0.03 18.30 -14.69
N ASP A 71 0.31 19.32 -15.51
CA ASP A 71 -0.11 20.70 -15.30
C ASP A 71 0.22 21.27 -13.88
N GLY A 72 1.36 20.82 -13.31
CA GLY A 72 1.77 21.19 -11.95
C GLY A 72 1.11 20.37 -10.83
N VAL A 73 0.19 19.47 -11.15
CA VAL A 73 -0.51 18.62 -10.18
C VAL A 73 0.19 17.26 -10.06
N GLY A 74 0.67 16.94 -8.85
CA GLY A 74 1.34 15.68 -8.57
C GLY A 74 0.39 14.49 -8.65
N LEU A 75 0.68 13.54 -9.56
CA LEU A 75 -0.21 12.40 -9.80
C LEU A 75 -0.21 11.40 -8.64
N TRP A 76 0.90 11.26 -7.93
CA TRP A 76 0.97 10.40 -6.75
C TRP A 76 0.01 10.87 -5.65
N TRP A 77 -0.07 12.18 -5.44
CA TRP A 77 -0.99 12.74 -4.46
C TRP A 77 -2.46 12.42 -4.78
N LYS A 78 -2.83 12.41 -6.06
CA LYS A 78 -4.21 12.09 -6.46
C LYS A 78 -4.63 10.71 -5.98
N VAL A 79 -3.71 9.75 -5.94
CA VAL A 79 -3.94 8.40 -5.43
C VAL A 79 -3.86 8.35 -3.90
N LEU A 80 -2.79 8.90 -3.31
CA LEU A 80 -2.52 8.80 -1.88
C LEU A 80 -3.46 9.67 -1.02
N GLY A 81 -3.87 10.82 -1.56
CA GLY A 81 -4.78 11.76 -0.91
C GLY A 81 -6.26 11.47 -1.15
N ARG A 82 -6.61 10.41 -1.89
CA ARG A 82 -8.01 10.08 -2.17
C ARG A 82 -8.80 9.83 -0.89
N ASN A 83 -10.08 10.18 -0.92
CA ASN A 83 -11.00 10.04 0.21
C ASN A 83 -10.63 10.82 1.48
N LYS A 84 -9.67 11.76 1.40
CA LYS A 84 -9.25 12.60 2.53
C LYS A 84 -9.72 14.04 2.33
N ARG A 85 -10.13 14.68 3.41
CA ARG A 85 -10.28 16.12 3.51
C ARG A 85 -8.93 16.73 3.88
N ALA A 86 -8.44 17.69 3.12
CA ALA A 86 -7.10 18.27 3.28
C ALA A 86 -7.17 19.59 4.05
N ILE A 87 -6.58 19.63 5.25
CA ILE A 87 -6.49 20.83 6.07
C ILE A 87 -5.04 21.23 6.33
N THR A 88 -4.85 22.48 6.71
CA THR A 88 -3.55 22.98 7.17
C THR A 88 -3.55 23.25 8.66
N LEU A 89 -2.52 22.77 9.39
CA LEU A 89 -2.21 23.12 10.77
C LEU A 89 -0.69 23.08 11.00
N ASP A 90 -0.15 24.12 11.61
CA ASP A 90 1.21 24.08 12.16
C ASP A 90 1.16 23.50 13.58
N LEU A 91 1.37 22.18 13.70
CA LEU A 91 1.33 21.44 14.97
C LEU A 91 2.38 21.91 15.98
N GLY A 92 3.42 22.61 15.54
CA GLY A 92 4.43 23.19 16.40
C GLY A 92 4.03 24.54 17.00
N SER A 93 2.97 25.18 16.50
CA SER A 93 2.42 26.43 17.03
C SER A 93 1.39 26.17 18.13
N PRO A 94 1.21 27.10 19.09
CA PRO A 94 0.16 26.95 20.12
C PRO A 94 -1.24 26.81 19.52
N GLY A 95 -1.61 27.62 18.54
CA GLY A 95 -2.92 27.57 17.88
C GLY A 95 -3.16 26.26 17.12
N GLY A 96 -2.13 25.78 16.40
CA GLY A 96 -2.23 24.50 15.70
C GLY A 96 -2.31 23.30 16.65
N ARG A 97 -1.54 23.30 17.75
CA ARG A 97 -1.63 22.29 18.80
C ARG A 97 -3.02 22.25 19.42
N ASP A 98 -3.53 23.39 19.87
CA ASP A 98 -4.82 23.47 20.55
C ASP A 98 -5.97 23.05 19.62
N THR A 99 -5.90 23.41 18.35
CA THR A 99 -6.83 22.98 17.31
C THR A 99 -6.74 21.46 17.10
N LEU A 100 -5.53 20.86 17.07
CA LEU A 100 -5.43 19.40 16.94
C LEU A 100 -5.99 18.67 18.16
N LEU A 101 -5.78 19.17 19.38
CA LEU A 101 -6.38 18.59 20.59
C LEU A 101 -7.92 18.63 20.54
N ALA A 102 -8.49 19.73 20.02
CA ALA A 102 -9.93 19.82 19.81
C ALA A 102 -10.44 18.81 18.77
N LEU A 103 -9.73 18.62 17.65
CA LEU A 103 -10.04 17.59 16.65
C LEU A 103 -9.91 16.17 17.25
N ALA A 104 -8.90 15.95 18.09
CA ALA A 104 -8.63 14.65 18.71
C ALA A 104 -9.71 14.23 19.72
N ALA A 105 -10.46 15.18 20.31
CA ALA A 105 -11.53 14.89 21.26
C ALA A 105 -12.60 13.95 20.69
N ASP A 106 -12.91 14.09 19.40
CA ASP A 106 -13.91 13.29 18.70
C ASP A 106 -13.30 12.34 17.66
N ALA A 107 -11.97 12.22 17.60
CA ALA A 107 -11.30 11.31 16.69
C ALA A 107 -11.26 9.89 17.24
N ASP A 108 -11.42 8.91 16.36
CA ASP A 108 -11.24 7.50 16.68
C ASP A 108 -9.78 7.06 16.54
N VAL A 109 -9.10 7.61 15.55
CA VAL A 109 -7.74 7.21 15.18
C VAL A 109 -6.92 8.45 14.82
N ILE A 110 -5.67 8.49 15.29
CA ILE A 110 -4.62 9.36 14.75
C ILE A 110 -3.55 8.47 14.15
N VAL A 111 -3.13 8.79 12.92
CA VAL A 111 -1.99 8.15 12.24
C VAL A 111 -0.87 9.17 12.12
N GLU A 112 0.32 8.85 12.63
CA GLU A 112 1.50 9.71 12.54
C GLU A 112 2.74 8.91 12.17
N ASN A 113 3.77 9.57 11.62
CA ASN A 113 5.05 8.94 11.32
C ASN A 113 6.24 9.87 11.58
N PHE A 114 6.10 10.76 12.54
CA PHE A 114 7.20 11.62 12.98
C PHE A 114 8.27 10.82 13.71
N ARG A 115 9.45 11.38 13.81
CA ARG A 115 10.49 10.80 14.65
C ARG A 115 10.03 10.73 16.11
N PRO A 116 10.34 9.63 16.82
CA PRO A 116 9.99 9.49 18.23
C PRO A 116 10.34 10.76 19.07
N GLY A 117 9.43 11.15 19.92
CA GLY A 117 9.55 12.35 20.75
C GLY A 117 9.14 13.68 20.05
N THR A 118 8.71 13.64 18.79
CA THR A 118 8.29 14.87 18.10
C THR A 118 6.92 15.34 18.56
N LEU A 119 5.93 14.45 18.62
CA LEU A 119 4.60 14.79 19.16
C LEU A 119 4.68 15.23 20.61
N GLU A 120 5.49 14.56 21.42
CA GLU A 120 5.72 14.88 22.82
C GLU A 120 6.27 16.30 22.97
N ARG A 121 7.25 16.69 22.15
CA ARG A 121 7.78 18.07 22.17
C ARG A 121 6.75 19.14 21.80
N TRP A 122 5.75 18.77 21.01
CA TRP A 122 4.66 19.66 20.62
C TRP A 122 3.51 19.66 21.64
N GLY A 123 3.58 18.83 22.71
CA GLY A 123 2.50 18.65 23.67
C GLY A 123 1.30 17.91 23.06
N LEU A 124 1.59 16.99 22.14
CA LEU A 124 0.64 16.13 21.41
C LEU A 124 1.00 14.65 21.58
N GLY A 125 1.75 14.31 22.64
CA GLY A 125 2.09 12.92 22.96
C GLY A 125 0.88 12.11 23.40
N TRP A 126 1.11 10.82 23.66
CA TRP A 126 0.04 9.91 24.08
C TRP A 126 -0.64 10.37 25.39
N GLU A 127 0.12 10.90 26.32
CA GLU A 127 -0.42 11.35 27.64
C GLU A 127 -1.44 12.47 27.44
N GLU A 128 -1.12 13.48 26.62
CA GLU A 128 -2.02 14.59 26.34
C GLU A 128 -3.23 14.12 25.53
N LEU A 129 -3.00 13.39 24.46
CA LEU A 129 -4.06 12.89 23.57
C LEU A 129 -5.02 11.97 24.30
N SER A 130 -4.52 11.02 25.11
CA SER A 130 -5.36 10.09 25.86
C SER A 130 -6.11 10.75 27.03
N THR A 131 -5.61 11.88 27.54
CA THR A 131 -6.32 12.70 28.52
C THR A 131 -7.55 13.37 27.89
N VAL A 132 -7.39 13.89 26.67
CA VAL A 132 -8.49 14.52 25.92
C VAL A 132 -9.48 13.45 25.43
N ASN A 133 -8.97 12.31 24.92
CA ASN A 133 -9.80 11.23 24.43
C ASN A 133 -9.24 9.86 24.83
N PRO A 134 -9.71 9.27 25.93
CA PRO A 134 -9.23 7.96 26.39
C PRO A 134 -9.64 6.79 25.48
N ARG A 135 -10.44 7.04 24.45
CA ARG A 135 -10.86 6.06 23.44
C ARG A 135 -10.02 6.11 22.16
N LEU A 136 -9.13 7.09 22.03
CA LEU A 136 -8.32 7.31 20.85
C LEU A 136 -7.37 6.14 20.59
N VAL A 137 -7.24 5.72 19.33
CA VAL A 137 -6.16 4.84 18.85
C VAL A 137 -5.10 5.70 18.20
N LEU A 138 -3.87 5.68 18.72
CA LEU A 138 -2.72 6.40 18.16
C LEU A 138 -1.82 5.41 17.41
N ALA A 139 -1.83 5.43 16.07
CA ALA A 139 -0.97 4.61 15.23
C ALA A 139 0.31 5.39 14.86
N ARG A 140 1.45 4.90 15.35
CA ARG A 140 2.79 5.49 15.17
C ARG A 140 3.60 4.62 14.22
N VAL A 141 3.83 5.09 12.98
CA VAL A 141 4.47 4.32 11.91
C VAL A 141 5.88 4.87 11.69
N THR A 142 6.90 4.16 12.14
CA THR A 142 8.30 4.62 12.03
C THR A 142 9.20 3.53 11.45
N GLY A 143 10.38 3.89 10.98
CA GLY A 143 11.32 2.92 10.41
C GLY A 143 11.67 1.78 11.38
N PHE A 144 11.87 2.13 12.66
CA PHE A 144 12.47 1.22 13.66
C PHE A 144 11.66 1.09 14.95
N GLY A 145 10.43 1.61 15.02
CA GLY A 145 9.61 1.62 16.23
C GLY A 145 9.91 2.78 17.17
N GLN A 146 9.16 2.86 18.28
CA GLN A 146 9.25 3.96 19.24
C GLN A 146 10.34 3.75 20.27
N PHE A 147 10.95 2.58 20.37
CA PHE A 147 11.99 2.22 21.34
C PHE A 147 13.12 1.41 20.70
N GLY A 148 14.13 1.10 21.46
CA GLY A 148 15.30 0.36 21.01
C GLY A 148 16.43 1.26 20.47
N PRO A 149 17.61 0.67 20.14
CA PRO A 149 18.82 1.43 19.84
C PRO A 149 18.74 2.25 18.54
N TYR A 150 17.78 1.96 17.66
CA TYR A 150 17.63 2.60 16.35
C TYR A 150 16.41 3.54 16.27
N ALA A 151 15.60 3.65 17.31
CA ALA A 151 14.36 4.42 17.31
C ALA A 151 14.55 5.87 16.81
N HIS A 152 15.67 6.52 17.15
CA HIS A 152 15.95 7.90 16.74
C HIS A 152 16.66 8.03 15.38
N ARG A 153 16.99 6.93 14.71
CA ARG A 153 17.62 6.98 13.38
C ARG A 153 16.58 7.38 12.31
N PRO A 154 17.03 8.08 11.25
CA PRO A 154 16.19 8.23 10.06
C PRO A 154 15.81 6.85 9.52
N GLY A 155 14.52 6.62 9.27
CA GLY A 155 14.00 5.37 8.74
C GLY A 155 13.08 5.63 7.55
N PHE A 156 13.22 4.82 6.49
CA PHE A 156 12.39 4.83 5.29
C PHE A 156 12.19 3.38 4.82
N GLY A 157 11.19 3.14 3.97
CA GLY A 157 10.89 1.81 3.43
C GLY A 157 12.09 1.11 2.82
N THR A 158 12.90 1.82 2.04
CA THR A 158 14.13 1.27 1.43
C THR A 158 15.11 0.69 2.45
N LEU A 159 15.22 1.32 3.64
CA LEU A 159 16.09 0.79 4.69
C LEU A 159 15.49 -0.47 5.33
N ALA A 160 14.19 -0.54 5.45
CA ALA A 160 13.49 -1.74 5.90
C ALA A 160 13.64 -2.90 4.91
N GLU A 161 13.55 -2.64 3.61
CA GLU A 161 13.83 -3.62 2.55
C GLU A 161 15.26 -4.19 2.65
N ALA A 162 16.23 -3.33 2.96
CA ALA A 162 17.61 -3.76 3.13
C ALA A 162 17.83 -4.55 4.44
N MET A 163 17.24 -4.10 5.56
CA MET A 163 17.49 -4.66 6.89
C MET A 163 16.65 -5.89 7.23
N SER A 164 15.54 -6.13 6.54
CA SER A 164 14.67 -7.30 6.75
C SER A 164 15.19 -8.59 6.12
N GLY A 165 16.29 -8.52 5.36
CA GLY A 165 16.78 -9.63 4.56
C GLY A 165 16.22 -9.70 3.14
N PHE A 166 15.17 -8.93 2.80
CA PHE A 166 14.55 -8.93 1.47
C PHE A 166 15.57 -8.69 0.36
N ALA A 167 16.34 -7.60 0.44
CA ALA A 167 17.35 -7.28 -0.58
C ALA A 167 18.44 -8.35 -0.70
N ALA A 168 18.83 -8.97 0.41
CA ALA A 168 19.81 -10.04 0.42
C ALA A 168 19.34 -11.32 -0.30
N LEU A 169 18.03 -11.55 -0.35
CA LEU A 169 17.39 -12.70 -1.01
C LEU A 169 17.02 -12.42 -2.48
N THR A 170 16.97 -11.14 -2.88
CA THR A 170 16.46 -10.71 -4.18
C THR A 170 17.58 -10.35 -5.13
N GLY A 171 17.50 -10.84 -6.36
CA GLY A 171 18.47 -10.61 -7.43
C GLY A 171 19.11 -11.89 -7.94
N GLU A 172 19.93 -11.77 -8.99
CA GLU A 172 20.68 -12.88 -9.57
C GLU A 172 21.72 -13.41 -8.57
N PRO A 173 22.06 -14.71 -8.64
CA PRO A 173 23.03 -15.34 -7.71
C PRO A 173 24.36 -14.60 -7.62
N ASP A 174 24.92 -14.21 -8.76
CA ASP A 174 26.21 -13.54 -8.88
C ASP A 174 26.08 -12.00 -8.97
N GLY A 175 24.84 -11.48 -8.87
CA GLY A 175 24.55 -10.06 -8.90
C GLY A 175 24.56 -9.39 -7.52
N PRO A 176 24.38 -8.06 -7.46
CA PRO A 176 24.20 -7.36 -6.20
C PRO A 176 22.86 -7.70 -5.56
N PRO A 177 22.68 -7.45 -4.24
CA PRO A 177 21.36 -7.37 -3.62
C PRO A 177 20.47 -6.37 -4.37
N THR A 178 19.20 -6.73 -4.57
CA THR A 178 18.26 -5.94 -5.39
C THR A 178 17.13 -5.38 -4.53
N LEU A 179 16.91 -4.08 -4.65
CA LEU A 179 15.78 -3.35 -4.04
C LEU A 179 14.63 -3.22 -5.05
N PRO A 180 13.38 -3.21 -4.60
CA PRO A 180 12.25 -2.94 -5.48
C PRO A 180 12.27 -1.48 -5.96
N PRO A 181 11.81 -1.18 -7.20
CA PRO A 181 11.79 0.18 -7.74
C PRO A 181 10.60 1.02 -7.23
N PHE A 182 9.94 0.62 -6.15
CA PHE A 182 8.78 1.28 -5.53
C PHE A 182 8.77 1.01 -4.02
N GLY A 183 7.96 1.74 -3.27
CA GLY A 183 7.87 1.65 -1.80
C GLY A 183 7.19 0.36 -1.32
N LEU A 184 7.82 -0.79 -1.51
CA LEU A 184 7.28 -2.10 -1.12
C LEU A 184 7.09 -2.19 0.39
N ALA A 185 8.13 -1.88 1.17
CA ALA A 185 8.06 -1.95 2.63
C ALA A 185 7.05 -0.95 3.21
N ASP A 186 6.97 0.26 2.64
CA ASP A 186 5.96 1.25 3.03
C ASP A 186 4.54 0.74 2.75
N SER A 187 4.31 0.10 1.60
CA SER A 187 3.01 -0.47 1.24
C SER A 187 2.60 -1.62 2.14
N ILE A 188 3.54 -2.52 2.47
CA ILE A 188 3.32 -3.62 3.42
C ILE A 188 3.04 -3.07 4.82
N ALA A 189 3.81 -2.08 5.27
CA ALA A 189 3.60 -1.43 6.55
C ALA A 189 2.25 -0.70 6.63
N ALA A 190 1.80 -0.10 5.52
CA ALA A 190 0.47 0.53 5.45
C ALA A 190 -0.66 -0.51 5.64
N LEU A 191 -0.58 -1.66 4.95
CA LEU A 191 -1.52 -2.78 5.12
C LEU A 191 -1.52 -3.29 6.55
N ALA A 192 -0.33 -3.51 7.13
CA ALA A 192 -0.17 -3.96 8.51
C ALA A 192 -0.72 -2.93 9.50
N THR A 193 -0.49 -1.63 9.26
CA THR A 193 -1.01 -0.55 10.10
C THR A 193 -2.53 -0.48 10.04
N ALA A 194 -3.13 -0.56 8.86
CA ALA A 194 -4.59 -0.59 8.72
C ALA A 194 -5.19 -1.79 9.47
N TYR A 195 -4.59 -2.99 9.36
CA TYR A 195 -4.98 -4.17 10.12
C TYR A 195 -4.83 -3.97 11.63
N ALA A 196 -3.70 -3.41 12.10
CA ALA A 196 -3.45 -3.15 13.52
C ALA A 196 -4.44 -2.12 14.09
N VAL A 197 -4.76 -1.06 13.34
CA VAL A 197 -5.79 -0.08 13.71
C VAL A 197 -7.14 -0.76 13.88
N MET A 198 -7.57 -1.59 12.92
CA MET A 198 -8.83 -2.33 13.03
C MET A 198 -8.85 -3.28 14.22
N THR A 199 -7.72 -3.93 14.50
CA THR A 199 -7.55 -4.78 15.70
C THR A 199 -7.70 -3.98 17.00
N ALA A 200 -7.05 -2.80 17.06
CA ALA A 200 -7.15 -1.90 18.23
C ALA A 200 -8.58 -1.36 18.43
N LEU A 201 -9.27 -0.99 17.34
CA LEU A 201 -10.67 -0.56 17.37
C LEU A 201 -11.59 -1.70 17.82
N THR A 202 -11.34 -2.93 17.40
CA THR A 202 -12.07 -4.13 17.86
C THR A 202 -11.84 -4.35 19.35
N ALA A 203 -10.60 -4.29 19.84
CA ALA A 203 -10.28 -4.40 21.26
C ALA A 203 -10.97 -3.30 22.08
N ARG A 204 -11.07 -2.08 21.53
CA ARG A 204 -11.77 -0.94 22.15
C ARG A 204 -13.24 -1.22 22.41
N THR A 205 -13.91 -2.04 21.58
CA THR A 205 -15.32 -2.39 21.83
C THR A 205 -15.53 -3.14 23.14
N ALA A 206 -14.54 -3.95 23.55
CA ALA A 206 -14.58 -4.71 24.79
C ALA A 206 -14.01 -3.91 25.99
N THR A 207 -12.95 -3.12 25.77
CA THR A 207 -12.23 -2.44 26.84
C THR A 207 -12.77 -1.04 27.15
N GLY A 208 -13.49 -0.43 26.20
CA GLY A 208 -13.91 0.98 26.27
C GLY A 208 -12.77 1.97 26.06
N ARG A 209 -11.51 1.52 25.92
CA ARG A 209 -10.30 2.36 25.86
C ARG A 209 -9.55 2.18 24.55
N GLY A 210 -8.98 3.28 24.05
CA GLY A 210 -8.01 3.27 22.97
C GLY A 210 -6.62 2.84 23.44
N GLN A 211 -5.65 2.86 22.52
CA GLN A 211 -4.27 2.43 22.79
C GLN A 211 -3.31 2.97 21.73
N VAL A 212 -2.03 2.89 22.01
CA VAL A 212 -0.97 3.11 21.04
C VAL A 212 -0.77 1.84 20.20
N VAL A 213 -0.65 2.02 18.88
CA VAL A 213 -0.15 1.03 17.94
C VAL A 213 1.24 1.50 17.50
N ASP A 214 2.28 0.81 17.94
CA ASP A 214 3.66 1.06 17.49
C ASP A 214 3.97 0.14 16.31
N MET A 215 4.23 0.72 15.13
CA MET A 215 4.49 0.01 13.88
C MET A 215 5.91 0.34 13.39
N ALA A 216 6.83 -0.59 13.58
CA ALA A 216 8.16 -0.50 12.97
C ALA A 216 8.12 -1.10 11.55
N ILE A 217 8.41 -0.31 10.51
CA ILE A 217 8.33 -0.75 9.10
C ILE A 217 9.17 -2.00 8.83
N ILE A 218 10.26 -2.19 9.56
CA ILE A 218 11.11 -3.39 9.44
C ILE A 218 10.39 -4.70 9.83
N GLU A 219 9.42 -4.66 10.73
CA GLU A 219 8.76 -5.85 11.27
C GLU A 219 7.82 -6.53 10.26
N PRO A 220 6.82 -5.83 9.67
CA PRO A 220 5.98 -6.44 8.66
C PRO A 220 6.76 -6.84 7.41
N MET A 221 7.84 -6.12 7.08
CA MET A 221 8.71 -6.50 5.97
C MET A 221 9.46 -7.82 6.27
N LEU A 222 9.97 -8.01 7.49
CA LEU A 222 10.56 -9.28 7.91
C LEU A 222 9.52 -10.41 7.91
N ALA A 223 8.30 -10.14 8.36
CA ALA A 223 7.24 -11.14 8.44
C ALA A 223 6.88 -11.72 7.06
N VAL A 224 6.86 -10.91 6.00
CA VAL A 224 6.52 -11.37 4.63
C VAL A 224 7.68 -12.05 3.91
N VAL A 225 8.92 -11.86 4.37
CA VAL A 225 10.10 -12.58 3.82
C VAL A 225 10.01 -14.09 4.08
N GLY A 226 9.31 -14.52 5.14
CA GLY A 226 9.08 -15.93 5.44
C GLY A 226 9.89 -16.49 6.61
N PRO A 227 10.04 -17.81 6.71
CA PRO A 227 10.56 -18.46 7.92
C PRO A 227 12.11 -18.44 8.05
N HIS A 228 12.80 -17.51 7.40
CA HIS A 228 14.26 -17.42 7.41
C HIS A 228 14.90 -17.33 8.80
N PRO A 229 14.35 -16.57 9.77
CA PRO A 229 14.88 -16.58 11.13
C PRO A 229 14.85 -17.96 11.79
N LEU A 230 13.76 -18.72 11.58
CA LEU A 230 13.64 -20.08 12.08
C LEU A 230 14.64 -21.05 11.41
N TRP A 231 14.81 -20.92 10.10
CA TRP A 231 15.77 -21.76 9.37
C TRP A 231 17.21 -21.49 9.82
N TYR A 232 17.55 -20.21 10.04
CA TYR A 232 18.85 -19.86 10.56
C TYR A 232 19.07 -20.40 11.99
N ASP A 233 18.09 -20.24 12.87
CA ASP A 233 18.15 -20.71 14.26
C ASP A 233 18.33 -22.24 14.34
N GLN A 234 17.55 -22.99 13.58
CA GLN A 234 17.51 -24.45 13.70
C GLN A 234 18.57 -25.17 12.83
N LEU A 235 19.00 -24.57 11.74
CA LEU A 235 19.83 -25.23 10.72
C LEU A 235 21.12 -24.47 10.40
N GLY A 236 21.29 -23.25 10.92
CA GLY A 236 22.37 -22.34 10.47
C GLY A 236 22.25 -21.95 8.99
N TYR A 237 21.05 -22.16 8.41
CA TYR A 237 20.85 -21.99 6.98
C TYR A 237 20.58 -20.54 6.62
N VAL A 238 21.41 -19.99 5.73
CA VAL A 238 21.23 -18.67 5.10
C VAL A 238 20.92 -18.89 3.62
N GLN A 239 19.72 -18.49 3.18
CA GLN A 239 19.32 -18.65 1.79
C GLN A 239 20.08 -17.67 0.89
N PRO A 240 20.77 -18.16 -0.17
CA PRO A 240 21.37 -17.28 -1.18
C PRO A 240 20.30 -16.72 -2.14
N ARG A 241 20.68 -15.72 -2.94
CA ARG A 241 19.89 -15.28 -4.09
C ARG A 241 19.74 -16.38 -5.12
N THR A 242 18.59 -16.46 -5.76
CA THR A 242 18.28 -17.49 -6.76
C THR A 242 17.68 -16.91 -8.05
N GLY A 243 17.74 -15.59 -8.24
CA GLY A 243 17.04 -14.92 -9.35
C GLY A 243 15.53 -15.17 -9.27
N ASN A 244 14.96 -15.57 -10.38
CA ASN A 244 13.53 -15.89 -10.47
C ASN A 244 13.19 -17.33 -10.00
N ARG A 245 14.19 -18.15 -9.67
CA ARG A 245 14.00 -19.54 -9.23
C ARG A 245 13.53 -19.63 -7.79
N SER A 246 12.92 -20.76 -7.47
CA SER A 246 12.61 -21.16 -6.09
C SER A 246 13.45 -22.34 -5.67
N ARG A 247 13.76 -22.45 -4.39
CA ARG A 247 14.38 -23.66 -3.82
C ARG A 247 13.37 -24.75 -3.45
N ASN A 248 12.10 -24.43 -3.52
CA ASN A 248 11.02 -25.32 -3.08
C ASN A 248 10.28 -25.98 -4.25
N ASN A 249 10.44 -25.48 -5.47
CA ASN A 249 9.81 -26.05 -6.67
C ASN A 249 10.48 -25.56 -7.96
N ALA A 250 10.37 -26.39 -9.01
CA ALA A 250 10.74 -26.09 -10.38
C ALA A 250 9.87 -26.92 -11.37
N PRO A 251 9.68 -26.44 -12.64
CA PRO A 251 10.14 -25.15 -13.15
C PRO A 251 9.38 -23.96 -12.51
N ARG A 252 10.13 -22.96 -12.11
CA ARG A 252 9.62 -21.65 -11.69
C ARG A 252 10.62 -20.59 -12.13
N ASN A 253 10.28 -19.90 -13.22
CA ASN A 253 11.14 -18.88 -13.80
C ASN A 253 10.36 -17.97 -14.75
N THR A 254 11.03 -16.96 -15.32
CA THR A 254 10.55 -16.18 -16.46
C THR A 254 11.28 -16.61 -17.73
N TYR A 255 10.55 -16.63 -18.85
CA TYR A 255 11.06 -17.11 -20.14
C TYR A 255 10.71 -16.11 -21.24
N ARG A 256 11.64 -15.92 -22.19
CA ARG A 256 11.43 -15.03 -23.32
C ARG A 256 10.79 -15.77 -24.47
N THR A 257 9.74 -15.20 -25.04
CA THR A 257 9.01 -15.72 -26.21
C THR A 257 9.64 -15.28 -27.53
N ALA A 258 9.23 -15.88 -28.65
CA ALA A 258 9.74 -15.58 -29.98
C ALA A 258 9.47 -14.13 -30.42
N ASP A 259 8.36 -13.54 -29.97
CA ASP A 259 7.99 -12.13 -30.21
C ASP A 259 8.67 -11.14 -29.25
N GLY A 260 9.62 -11.61 -28.43
CA GLY A 260 10.40 -10.78 -27.50
C GLY A 260 9.69 -10.43 -26.18
N SER A 261 8.45 -10.90 -25.98
CA SER A 261 7.72 -10.77 -24.71
C SER A 261 8.28 -11.71 -23.63
N TRP A 262 7.81 -11.56 -22.39
CA TRP A 262 8.17 -12.42 -21.28
C TRP A 262 6.93 -13.09 -20.69
N VAL A 263 7.11 -14.36 -20.28
CA VAL A 263 6.09 -15.11 -19.54
C VAL A 263 6.71 -15.72 -18.28
N ALA A 264 5.92 -15.89 -17.23
CA ALA A 264 6.29 -16.56 -16.00
C ALA A 264 5.59 -17.92 -15.91
N VAL A 265 6.32 -18.96 -15.53
CA VAL A 265 5.79 -20.29 -15.27
C VAL A 265 6.00 -20.63 -13.79
N SER A 266 5.03 -21.29 -13.18
CA SER A 266 5.12 -21.80 -11.80
C SER A 266 4.45 -23.16 -11.67
N THR A 267 5.13 -24.10 -11.02
CA THR A 267 4.70 -25.50 -10.90
C THR A 267 4.73 -25.98 -9.45
N SER A 268 4.04 -25.27 -8.57
CA SER A 268 4.02 -25.60 -7.13
C SER A 268 3.41 -26.98 -6.84
N ALA A 269 2.41 -27.42 -7.64
CA ALA A 269 1.82 -28.75 -7.53
C ALA A 269 2.54 -29.76 -8.46
N GLN A 270 2.71 -31.01 -7.99
CA GLN A 270 3.33 -32.09 -8.75
C GLN A 270 2.64 -32.29 -10.11
N SER A 271 1.32 -32.39 -10.12
CA SER A 271 0.54 -32.60 -11.36
C SER A 271 0.69 -31.47 -12.38
N ILE A 272 0.94 -30.24 -11.94
CA ILE A 272 1.21 -29.12 -12.85
C ILE A 272 2.60 -29.27 -13.47
N ALA A 273 3.61 -29.70 -12.69
CA ALA A 273 4.95 -29.94 -13.21
C ALA A 273 4.94 -31.06 -14.27
N GLU A 274 4.20 -32.14 -14.05
CA GLU A 274 4.04 -33.27 -15.00
C GLU A 274 3.37 -32.81 -16.30
N ARG A 275 2.31 -32.00 -16.22
CA ARG A 275 1.63 -31.42 -17.39
C ARG A 275 2.56 -30.51 -18.19
N VAL A 276 3.38 -29.70 -17.51
CA VAL A 276 4.37 -28.86 -18.18
C VAL A 276 5.40 -29.70 -18.92
N MET A 277 5.97 -30.75 -18.29
CA MET A 277 6.94 -31.61 -18.95
C MET A 277 6.35 -32.33 -20.16
N THR A 278 5.14 -32.83 -20.04
CA THR A 278 4.40 -33.43 -21.16
C THR A 278 4.17 -32.43 -22.31
N LEU A 279 3.73 -31.21 -21.96
CA LEU A 279 3.48 -30.15 -22.94
C LEU A 279 4.75 -29.74 -23.71
N VAL A 280 5.87 -29.61 -23.01
CA VAL A 280 7.13 -29.18 -23.65
C VAL A 280 7.86 -30.30 -24.37
N GLY A 281 7.28 -31.54 -24.36
CA GLY A 281 7.82 -32.71 -25.07
C GLY A 281 8.98 -33.37 -24.35
N ARG A 282 9.01 -33.31 -23.02
CA ARG A 282 10.02 -33.94 -22.15
C ARG A 282 9.39 -34.85 -21.08
N PRO A 283 8.43 -35.73 -21.47
CA PRO A 283 7.73 -36.58 -20.49
C PRO A 283 8.66 -37.55 -19.76
N GLU A 284 9.82 -37.92 -20.35
CA GLU A 284 10.79 -38.81 -19.73
C GLU A 284 11.40 -38.22 -18.42
N LEU A 285 11.38 -36.90 -18.25
CA LEU A 285 11.86 -36.28 -17.03
C LEU A 285 10.94 -36.57 -15.83
N ILE A 286 9.68 -36.93 -16.07
CA ILE A 286 8.71 -37.25 -15.03
C ILE A 286 9.10 -38.54 -14.30
N ASP A 287 9.72 -39.49 -15.02
CA ASP A 287 10.13 -40.79 -14.49
C ASP A 287 11.46 -40.71 -13.67
N GLU A 288 12.13 -39.54 -13.67
CA GLU A 288 13.35 -39.34 -12.90
C GLU A 288 13.05 -39.32 -11.39
N PRO A 289 13.82 -40.03 -10.54
CA PRO A 289 13.56 -40.06 -9.10
C PRO A 289 13.52 -38.70 -8.42
N TRP A 290 14.32 -37.72 -8.91
CA TRP A 290 14.35 -36.36 -8.37
C TRP A 290 13.12 -35.53 -8.78
N PHE A 291 12.32 -35.99 -9.75
CA PHE A 291 11.13 -35.25 -10.18
C PHE A 291 9.94 -35.42 -9.21
N ALA A 292 9.99 -36.40 -8.32
CA ALA A 292 8.90 -36.80 -7.43
C ALA A 292 8.46 -35.70 -6.42
N ASP A 293 9.34 -34.75 -6.10
CA ASP A 293 9.02 -33.65 -5.19
C ASP A 293 9.60 -32.30 -5.63
N GLY A 294 9.08 -31.22 -5.04
CA GLY A 294 9.47 -29.87 -5.44
C GLY A 294 10.93 -29.54 -5.19
N THR A 295 11.51 -30.03 -4.09
CA THR A 295 12.91 -29.79 -3.72
C THR A 295 13.85 -30.51 -4.67
N GLY A 296 13.53 -31.78 -5.01
CA GLY A 296 14.25 -32.54 -6.02
C GLY A 296 14.25 -31.86 -7.39
N ARG A 297 13.08 -31.38 -7.83
CA ARG A 297 12.98 -30.58 -9.06
C ARG A 297 13.78 -29.28 -8.99
N ALA A 298 13.74 -28.57 -7.86
CA ALA A 298 14.50 -27.33 -7.68
C ALA A 298 16.03 -27.55 -7.76
N ALA A 299 16.53 -28.70 -7.30
CA ALA A 299 17.93 -29.07 -7.43
C ALA A 299 18.34 -29.32 -8.91
N HIS A 300 17.39 -29.63 -9.78
CA HIS A 300 17.57 -29.88 -11.22
C HIS A 300 16.94 -28.78 -12.09
N ALA A 301 16.81 -27.58 -11.54
CA ALA A 301 16.13 -26.45 -12.20
C ALA A 301 16.72 -26.12 -13.58
N ASP A 302 18.03 -26.28 -13.79
CA ASP A 302 18.68 -26.00 -15.07
C ASP A 302 18.11 -26.88 -16.21
N VAL A 303 17.90 -28.19 -15.96
CA VAL A 303 17.33 -29.13 -16.92
C VAL A 303 15.90 -28.77 -17.27
N LEU A 304 15.11 -28.41 -16.25
CA LEU A 304 13.70 -28.04 -16.41
C LEU A 304 13.55 -26.69 -17.11
N ASP A 305 14.37 -25.71 -16.75
CA ASP A 305 14.38 -24.37 -17.37
C ASP A 305 14.80 -24.43 -18.83
N GLU A 306 15.80 -25.25 -19.18
CA GLU A 306 16.22 -25.49 -20.56
C GLU A 306 15.04 -26.08 -21.39
N ALA A 307 14.36 -27.10 -20.88
CA ALA A 307 13.23 -27.72 -21.56
C ALA A 307 12.10 -26.72 -21.80
N VAL A 308 11.68 -26.00 -20.76
CA VAL A 308 10.60 -25.00 -20.84
C VAL A 308 11.01 -23.81 -21.68
N GLY A 309 12.19 -23.25 -21.43
CA GLY A 309 12.72 -22.09 -22.13
C GLY A 309 12.89 -22.30 -23.63
N SER A 310 13.47 -23.44 -24.04
CA SER A 310 13.61 -23.80 -25.44
C SER A 310 12.28 -24.01 -26.16
N TRP A 311 11.26 -24.52 -25.45
CA TRP A 311 9.93 -24.68 -26.00
C TRP A 311 9.21 -23.32 -26.18
N ILE A 312 9.27 -22.43 -25.16
CA ILE A 312 8.66 -21.10 -25.15
C ILE A 312 9.35 -20.18 -26.20
N ALA A 313 10.67 -20.23 -26.32
CA ALA A 313 11.44 -19.36 -27.23
C ALA A 313 11.06 -19.51 -28.71
N ARG A 314 10.41 -20.61 -29.09
CA ARG A 314 9.92 -20.87 -30.46
C ARG A 314 8.47 -20.47 -30.69
N ARG A 315 7.82 -19.81 -29.71
CA ARG A 315 6.39 -19.45 -29.74
C ARG A 315 6.20 -18.00 -29.36
N THR A 316 5.17 -17.38 -29.92
CA THR A 316 4.71 -16.08 -29.46
C THR A 316 4.10 -16.19 -28.06
N ARG A 317 3.95 -15.05 -27.37
CA ARG A 317 3.28 -14.99 -26.05
C ARG A 317 1.89 -15.65 -26.11
N GLU A 318 1.11 -15.32 -27.14
CA GLU A 318 -0.24 -15.85 -27.32
C GLU A 318 -0.24 -17.36 -27.54
N GLU A 319 0.63 -17.88 -28.41
CA GLU A 319 0.75 -19.32 -28.65
C GLU A 319 1.16 -20.09 -27.40
N ALA A 320 2.11 -19.56 -26.61
CA ALA A 320 2.54 -20.16 -25.36
C ALA A 320 1.41 -20.18 -24.32
N MET A 321 0.72 -19.06 -24.11
CA MET A 321 -0.40 -18.94 -23.20
C MET A 321 -1.52 -19.93 -23.54
N ASN A 322 -1.95 -19.97 -24.80
CA ASN A 322 -3.00 -20.88 -25.29
C ASN A 322 -2.64 -22.36 -25.13
N ALA A 323 -1.38 -22.72 -25.32
CA ALA A 323 -0.92 -24.09 -25.16
C ALA A 323 -0.90 -24.54 -23.70
N PHE A 324 -0.45 -23.68 -22.79
CA PHE A 324 -0.45 -23.92 -21.35
C PHE A 324 -1.87 -24.01 -20.80
N GLU A 325 -2.77 -23.13 -21.25
CA GLU A 325 -4.19 -23.18 -20.85
C GLU A 325 -4.84 -24.51 -21.25
N LYS A 326 -4.64 -24.98 -22.49
CA LYS A 326 -5.15 -26.28 -22.96
C LYS A 326 -4.57 -27.46 -22.20
N ALA A 327 -3.34 -27.34 -21.74
CA ALA A 327 -2.68 -28.35 -20.91
C ALA A 327 -3.06 -28.25 -19.42
N GLU A 328 -3.89 -27.27 -19.04
CA GLU A 328 -4.22 -26.92 -17.65
C GLU A 328 -2.95 -26.71 -16.81
N ALA A 329 -1.95 -26.06 -17.38
CA ALA A 329 -0.67 -25.72 -16.75
C ALA A 329 -0.58 -24.22 -16.45
N ALA A 330 0.15 -23.85 -15.39
CA ALA A 330 0.19 -22.47 -14.92
C ALA A 330 1.26 -21.65 -15.65
N ILE A 331 0.81 -20.64 -16.37
CA ILE A 331 1.62 -19.62 -17.03
C ILE A 331 0.92 -18.25 -16.89
N ALA A 332 1.70 -17.19 -16.82
CA ALA A 332 1.19 -15.81 -16.88
C ALA A 332 2.11 -14.93 -17.72
N PRO A 333 1.58 -13.95 -18.46
CA PRO A 333 2.42 -12.95 -19.11
C PRO A 333 3.05 -12.02 -18.06
N VAL A 334 4.24 -11.52 -18.34
CA VAL A 334 4.85 -10.42 -17.56
C VAL A 334 4.32 -9.12 -18.13
N TYR A 335 3.40 -8.49 -17.42
CA TYR A 335 2.71 -7.29 -17.86
C TYR A 335 3.47 -6.00 -17.54
N ASP A 336 3.36 -5.02 -18.41
CA ASP A 336 3.55 -3.62 -18.04
C ASP A 336 2.18 -2.95 -17.74
N VAL A 337 2.18 -1.66 -17.39
CA VAL A 337 0.96 -0.95 -17.01
C VAL A 337 -0.07 -0.86 -18.16
N ARG A 338 0.37 -0.89 -19.43
CA ARG A 338 -0.53 -0.88 -20.59
C ARG A 338 -1.31 -2.18 -20.68
N ASP A 339 -0.61 -3.31 -20.49
CA ASP A 339 -1.25 -4.62 -20.45
C ASP A 339 -2.28 -4.69 -19.31
N VAL A 340 -1.94 -4.21 -18.10
CA VAL A 340 -2.84 -4.19 -16.94
C VAL A 340 -4.13 -3.42 -17.22
N VAL A 341 -4.03 -2.25 -17.85
CA VAL A 341 -5.20 -1.39 -18.15
C VAL A 341 -6.11 -2.04 -19.20
N ASP A 342 -5.52 -2.80 -20.14
CA ASP A 342 -6.24 -3.42 -21.24
C ASP A 342 -6.70 -4.85 -20.97
N ASP A 343 -6.19 -5.50 -19.94
CA ASP A 343 -6.50 -6.88 -19.60
C ASP A 343 -7.96 -7.10 -19.21
N PRO A 344 -8.66 -8.11 -19.78
CA PRO A 344 -10.07 -8.35 -19.52
C PRO A 344 -10.37 -8.76 -18.08
N GLN A 345 -9.44 -9.43 -17.37
CA GLN A 345 -9.63 -9.81 -15.98
C GLN A 345 -9.56 -8.58 -15.05
N TYR A 346 -8.58 -7.67 -15.26
CA TYR A 346 -8.51 -6.42 -14.52
C TYR A 346 -9.72 -5.53 -14.75
N ARG A 347 -10.24 -5.50 -15.99
CA ARG A 347 -11.48 -4.79 -16.34
C ARG A 347 -12.70 -5.42 -15.65
N ALA A 348 -12.86 -6.74 -15.72
CA ALA A 348 -13.95 -7.45 -15.06
C ALA A 348 -13.92 -7.27 -13.53
N LEU A 349 -12.75 -7.25 -12.95
CA LEU A 349 -12.55 -6.97 -11.52
C LEU A 349 -12.75 -5.49 -11.16
N GLY A 350 -12.72 -4.57 -12.10
CA GLY A 350 -12.76 -3.13 -11.84
C GLY A 350 -11.55 -2.65 -11.03
N THR A 351 -10.39 -3.29 -11.18
CA THR A 351 -9.18 -3.00 -10.40
C THR A 351 -8.59 -1.62 -10.73
N VAL A 352 -8.81 -1.15 -11.96
CA VAL A 352 -8.55 0.23 -12.37
C VAL A 352 -9.90 0.90 -12.57
N THR A 353 -10.11 2.04 -11.91
CA THR A 353 -11.37 2.80 -11.95
C THR A 353 -11.13 4.22 -12.43
N GLU A 354 -12.17 4.85 -12.97
CA GLU A 354 -12.16 6.26 -13.33
C GLU A 354 -12.75 7.11 -12.22
N VAL A 355 -12.10 8.21 -11.89
CA VAL A 355 -12.52 9.18 -10.90
C VAL A 355 -12.54 10.57 -11.54
N GLN A 356 -13.58 11.35 -11.30
CA GLN A 356 -13.63 12.74 -11.76
C GLN A 356 -12.83 13.62 -10.82
N ASP A 357 -11.81 14.27 -11.34
CA ASP A 357 -10.94 15.18 -10.60
C ASP A 357 -11.15 16.62 -11.07
N PRO A 358 -11.35 17.58 -10.16
CA PRO A 358 -11.65 18.97 -10.54
C PRO A 358 -10.48 19.69 -11.24
N GLU A 359 -9.23 19.23 -11.03
CA GLU A 359 -8.05 19.86 -11.62
C GLU A 359 -7.61 19.18 -12.95
N LEU A 360 -7.80 17.85 -13.05
CA LEU A 360 -7.29 17.04 -14.16
C LEU A 360 -8.38 16.47 -15.08
N GLY A 361 -9.67 16.61 -14.72
CA GLY A 361 -10.77 15.93 -15.38
C GLY A 361 -10.84 14.44 -15.03
N PRO A 362 -11.30 13.56 -15.93
CA PRO A 362 -11.36 12.13 -15.66
C PRO A 362 -9.94 11.54 -15.58
N ILE A 363 -9.64 10.89 -14.45
CA ILE A 363 -8.36 10.20 -14.20
C ILE A 363 -8.61 8.74 -13.83
N ARG A 364 -7.76 7.85 -14.30
CA ARG A 364 -7.79 6.43 -13.95
C ARG A 364 -6.76 6.12 -12.87
N MET A 365 -7.16 5.37 -11.85
CA MET A 365 -6.29 4.94 -10.76
C MET A 365 -6.69 3.56 -10.24
N GLN A 366 -5.84 2.97 -9.40
CA GLN A 366 -6.15 1.74 -8.69
C GLN A 366 -7.40 1.95 -7.82
N ASN A 367 -8.35 1.03 -7.94
CA ASN A 367 -9.56 1.03 -7.14
C ASN A 367 -9.29 0.59 -5.69
N VAL A 368 -10.32 0.53 -4.88
CA VAL A 368 -10.24 -0.02 -3.52
C VAL A 368 -9.73 -1.46 -3.55
N LEU A 369 -8.97 -1.83 -2.52
CA LEU A 369 -8.13 -3.02 -2.53
C LEU A 369 -8.91 -4.35 -2.60
N PHE A 370 -10.10 -4.42 -2.01
CA PHE A 370 -10.95 -5.62 -1.99
C PHE A 370 -12.44 -5.25 -2.00
N ARG A 371 -13.29 -6.26 -2.26
CA ARG A 371 -14.73 -6.10 -2.36
C ARG A 371 -15.42 -6.77 -1.18
N LEU A 372 -16.30 -6.02 -0.52
CA LEU A 372 -17.26 -6.55 0.44
C LEU A 372 -18.61 -6.65 -0.26
N SER A 373 -19.30 -7.78 -0.15
CA SER A 373 -20.56 -8.04 -0.86
C SER A 373 -21.70 -7.12 -0.43
N GLU A 374 -21.74 -6.76 0.86
CA GLU A 374 -22.83 -5.96 1.45
C GLU A 374 -22.46 -4.47 1.60
N THR A 375 -21.20 -4.18 1.89
CA THR A 375 -20.72 -2.84 2.23
C THR A 375 -19.45 -2.50 1.43
N PRO A 376 -19.55 -2.38 0.09
CA PRO A 376 -18.37 -2.15 -0.75
C PRO A 376 -17.68 -0.82 -0.41
N GLY A 377 -16.36 -0.82 -0.52
CA GLY A 377 -15.58 0.42 -0.50
C GLY A 377 -15.76 1.24 -1.79
N ALA A 378 -15.42 2.53 -1.73
CA ALA A 378 -15.53 3.42 -2.88
C ALA A 378 -14.50 4.55 -2.83
N ILE A 379 -14.05 4.99 -4.01
CA ILE A 379 -13.31 6.24 -4.16
C ILE A 379 -14.34 7.36 -4.41
N ARG A 380 -14.50 8.24 -3.44
CA ARG A 380 -15.45 9.36 -3.48
C ARG A 380 -14.87 10.58 -4.21
N TRP A 381 -13.57 10.82 -4.05
CA TRP A 381 -12.79 11.86 -4.71
C TRP A 381 -11.30 11.52 -4.69
N ALA A 382 -10.54 12.09 -5.62
CA ALA A 382 -9.09 12.03 -5.66
C ALA A 382 -8.44 12.98 -4.64
N GLY A 383 -7.11 12.95 -4.51
CA GLY A 383 -6.39 13.84 -3.59
C GLY A 383 -6.71 15.31 -3.86
N ARG A 384 -7.17 16.02 -2.82
CA ARG A 384 -7.63 17.41 -2.87
C ARG A 384 -6.47 18.40 -2.79
N PRO A 385 -6.64 19.64 -3.24
CA PRO A 385 -5.65 20.70 -3.09
C PRO A 385 -5.24 20.92 -1.63
N HIS A 386 -4.04 21.44 -1.41
CA HIS A 386 -3.51 21.76 -0.08
C HIS A 386 -4.43 22.74 0.67
N GLY A 387 -4.87 22.36 1.87
CA GLY A 387 -5.73 23.19 2.73
C GLY A 387 -7.16 23.41 2.23
N ALA A 388 -7.58 22.70 1.18
CA ALA A 388 -8.89 22.93 0.54
C ALA A 388 -10.08 22.83 1.50
N ASP A 389 -9.96 22.06 2.56
CA ASP A 389 -11.05 21.78 3.50
C ASP A 389 -10.83 22.46 4.88
N THR A 390 -9.80 23.32 5.02
CA THR A 390 -9.44 23.90 6.32
C THR A 390 -10.60 24.65 6.97
N ALA A 391 -11.25 25.54 6.24
CA ALA A 391 -12.35 26.33 6.77
C ALA A 391 -13.55 25.45 7.19
N ASP A 392 -13.90 24.50 6.35
CA ASP A 392 -15.05 23.61 6.60
C ASP A 392 -14.81 22.74 7.85
N VAL A 393 -13.64 22.10 7.97
CA VAL A 393 -13.31 21.27 9.13
C VAL A 393 -13.22 22.07 10.42
N LEU A 394 -12.65 23.29 10.38
CA LEU A 394 -12.60 24.15 11.55
C LEU A 394 -13.98 24.68 11.96
N SER A 395 -14.85 24.94 10.99
CA SER A 395 -16.24 25.33 11.26
C SER A 395 -17.03 24.20 11.94
N GLU A 396 -16.75 22.92 11.61
CA GLU A 396 -17.33 21.75 12.29
C GLU A 396 -16.94 21.69 13.78
N LEU A 397 -15.77 22.24 14.16
CA LEU A 397 -15.36 22.41 15.56
C LEU A 397 -16.05 23.58 16.28
N GLY A 398 -16.90 24.32 15.56
CA GLY A 398 -17.59 25.51 16.09
C GLY A 398 -16.80 26.82 15.99
N LEU A 399 -15.64 26.83 15.31
CA LEU A 399 -14.90 28.06 15.09
C LEU A 399 -15.58 28.95 14.06
N GLY A 400 -15.83 30.20 14.42
CA GLY A 400 -16.36 31.21 13.51
C GLY A 400 -15.32 31.75 12.52
N PRO A 401 -15.76 32.45 11.44
CA PRO A 401 -14.82 33.01 10.45
C PRO A 401 -13.72 33.88 11.06
N ALA A 402 -14.04 34.72 12.06
CA ALA A 402 -13.06 35.59 12.72
C ALA A 402 -11.98 34.80 13.50
N GLU A 403 -12.33 33.68 14.10
CA GLU A 403 -11.41 32.80 14.81
C GLU A 403 -10.49 32.08 13.83
N ILE A 404 -11.02 31.62 12.71
CA ILE A 404 -10.25 30.99 11.63
C ILE A 404 -9.28 32.01 11.02
N ASP A 405 -9.70 33.25 10.79
CA ASP A 405 -8.84 34.30 10.27
C ASP A 405 -7.74 34.65 11.27
N SER A 406 -8.03 34.69 12.57
CA SER A 406 -7.02 34.87 13.62
C SER A 406 -5.97 33.74 13.60
N LEU A 407 -6.36 32.50 13.42
CA LEU A 407 -5.42 31.38 13.28
C LEU A 407 -4.55 31.52 12.02
N ARG A 408 -5.09 32.03 10.91
CA ARG A 408 -4.33 32.34 9.69
C ARG A 408 -3.30 33.43 9.92
N GLU A 409 -3.71 34.52 10.57
CA GLU A 409 -2.78 35.65 10.91
C GLU A 409 -1.63 35.19 11.82
N GLN A 410 -1.91 34.23 12.71
CA GLN A 410 -0.89 33.62 13.56
C GLN A 410 -0.02 32.59 12.80
N GLY A 411 -0.38 32.24 11.56
CA GLY A 411 0.29 31.22 10.77
C GLY A 411 0.06 29.79 11.29
N ALA A 412 -0.98 29.56 12.08
CA ALA A 412 -1.35 28.26 12.61
C ALA A 412 -2.11 27.40 11.59
N VAL A 413 -2.79 28.02 10.62
CA VAL A 413 -3.52 27.39 9.53
C VAL A 413 -3.24 28.03 8.17
#